data_6074a8a2c61ca77feda4f4b66051b8a2
#
_entry.id   6074a8a2c61ca77feda4f4b66051b8a2
#
_cell.length_a   1.000
_cell.length_b   1.000
_cell.length_c   1.000
_cell.angle_alpha   90.00
_cell.angle_beta   90.00
_cell.angle_gamma   90.00
#
_symmetry.space_group_name_H-M   'P 1'
#
loop_
_entity.id
_entity.type
_entity.pdbx_description
1 polymer ?
#
loop_
_entity_poly.entity_id
_entity_poly.type
_entity_poly.pdbx_seq_one_letter_code
_entity_poly.pdbx_strand_id
1 'polypeptide(L)'
;GTSRSKFRFGVRELTVRGDQILLNGKEIRLLGMEWMPGSCPDCGMAEPQEVSEQFLQLLKEANCNFTRFHWQQDNAIYEWCDAHGLMVQEEIPLWGKPKAPGKRIEQTAKQQATEMVAAHSNHPSIVCWGVGNELNGHSKRTVAYVREMVAFFKQLDPSRLANYVSSTLDYKKRTPMESEHDATLYGDICMWNEYMGTWNHRDHYDEGMRFVCDQAKGKPLVITEFG
;
A
#
# COMPACT_ATOMS: atom_id res chain seq x y z
N GLY A 1 33.41 -15.23 -26.37
CA GLY A 1 32.22 -15.88 -25.85
C GLY A 1 31.02 -14.98 -25.96
N THR A 2 29.84 -15.49 -26.34
CA THR A 2 28.55 -14.77 -26.33
C THR A 2 27.83 -15.08 -25.05
N SER A 3 27.42 -14.04 -24.33
CA SER A 3 26.53 -14.20 -23.17
C SER A 3 25.09 -13.86 -23.59
N ARG A 4 24.10 -14.59 -23.07
CA ARG A 4 22.70 -14.32 -23.28
C ARG A 4 22.05 -14.08 -21.91
N SER A 5 21.31 -12.97 -21.78
CA SER A 5 20.42 -12.72 -20.64
C SER A 5 18.98 -12.71 -21.14
N LYS A 6 18.06 -13.24 -20.33
CA LYS A 6 16.63 -13.13 -20.53
C LYS A 6 16.06 -12.38 -19.35
N PHE A 7 15.19 -11.42 -19.61
CA PHE A 7 14.43 -10.73 -18.59
C PHE A 7 12.98 -10.62 -19.05
N ARG A 8 12.06 -10.63 -18.10
CA ARG A 8 10.63 -10.40 -18.34
C ARG A 8 10.36 -8.93 -18.07
N PHE A 9 9.49 -8.35 -18.84
CA PHE A 9 8.95 -7.02 -18.58
C PHE A 9 7.45 -7.02 -18.95
N GLY A 10 6.70 -6.06 -18.40
CA GLY A 10 5.30 -5.86 -18.74
C GLY A 10 5.01 -4.39 -18.97
N VAL A 11 4.00 -4.13 -19.77
CA VAL A 11 3.51 -2.77 -20.05
C VAL A 11 2.09 -2.66 -19.51
N ARG A 12 1.88 -1.71 -18.65
CA ARG A 12 0.56 -1.39 -18.10
C ARG A 12 0.51 0.09 -17.72
N GLU A 13 -0.68 0.63 -17.66
CA GLU A 13 -0.95 1.94 -17.12
C GLU A 13 -1.96 1.82 -15.98
N LEU A 14 -1.63 2.34 -14.80
CA LEU A 14 -2.58 2.50 -13.69
C LEU A 14 -2.74 3.97 -13.39
N THR A 15 -3.95 4.48 -13.50
CA THR A 15 -4.27 5.90 -13.31
C THR A 15 -5.48 6.08 -12.39
N VAL A 16 -5.60 7.27 -11.84
CA VAL A 16 -6.75 7.69 -11.03
C VAL A 16 -7.49 8.80 -11.77
N ARG A 17 -8.81 8.67 -11.84
CA ARG A 17 -9.70 9.69 -12.40
C ARG A 17 -10.93 9.88 -11.49
N GLY A 18 -10.95 10.97 -10.74
CA GLY A 18 -11.94 11.17 -9.69
C GLY A 18 -11.82 10.09 -8.61
N ASP A 19 -12.89 9.36 -8.37
CA ASP A 19 -12.99 8.25 -7.43
C ASP A 19 -12.71 6.86 -8.06
N GLN A 20 -12.30 6.83 -9.32
CA GLN A 20 -12.07 5.61 -10.09
C GLN A 20 -10.58 5.30 -10.23
N ILE A 21 -10.24 4.02 -10.13
CA ILE A 21 -8.94 3.46 -10.49
C ILE A 21 -9.08 2.82 -11.88
N LEU A 22 -8.18 3.16 -12.79
CA LEU A 22 -8.19 2.69 -14.16
C LEU A 22 -6.92 1.88 -14.47
N LEU A 23 -7.09 0.64 -14.92
CA LEU A 23 -6.02 -0.18 -15.48
C LEU A 23 -6.17 -0.22 -17.00
N ASN A 24 -5.17 0.28 -17.73
CA ASN A 24 -5.19 0.38 -19.19
C ASN A 24 -6.46 1.07 -19.72
N GLY A 25 -6.86 2.15 -19.03
CA GLY A 25 -8.04 2.93 -19.37
C GLY A 25 -9.40 2.34 -18.97
N LYS A 26 -9.42 1.14 -18.38
CA LYS A 26 -10.66 0.49 -17.90
C LYS A 26 -10.75 0.58 -16.39
N GLU A 27 -11.94 0.92 -15.90
CA GLU A 27 -12.21 0.95 -14.46
C GLU A 27 -12.02 -0.44 -13.84
N ILE A 28 -11.31 -0.47 -12.71
CA ILE A 28 -11.12 -1.67 -11.90
C ILE A 28 -11.41 -1.38 -10.43
N ARG A 29 -11.70 -2.44 -9.69
CA ARG A 29 -11.68 -2.43 -8.23
C ARG A 29 -10.50 -3.26 -7.74
N LEU A 30 -9.77 -2.74 -6.76
CA LEU A 30 -8.71 -3.50 -6.08
C LEU A 30 -9.37 -4.42 -5.08
N LEU A 31 -9.32 -5.72 -5.35
CA LEU A 31 -9.86 -6.78 -4.49
C LEU A 31 -8.69 -7.63 -4.03
N GLY A 32 -8.50 -7.73 -2.73
CA GLY A 32 -7.31 -8.41 -2.24
C GLY A 32 -7.33 -8.71 -0.76
N MET A 33 -6.24 -9.30 -0.35
CA MET A 33 -5.89 -9.51 1.05
C MET A 33 -4.43 -9.10 1.21
N GLU A 34 -4.10 -8.61 2.37
CA GLU A 34 -2.71 -8.39 2.72
C GLU A 34 -2.03 -9.74 2.94
N TRP A 35 -0.82 -9.88 2.43
CA TRP A 35 0.02 -11.02 2.72
C TRP A 35 1.34 -10.56 3.33
N MET A 36 1.75 -11.22 4.38
CA MET A 36 3.02 -11.00 5.05
C MET A 36 3.74 -12.34 5.27
N PRO A 37 5.05 -12.42 5.05
CA PRO A 37 5.83 -13.59 5.40
C PRO A 37 5.77 -13.85 6.91
N GLY A 38 5.96 -15.10 7.30
CA GLY A 38 5.83 -15.54 8.68
C GLY A 38 4.44 -16.11 9.01
N SER A 39 3.56 -16.25 8.04
CA SER A 39 2.26 -16.88 8.18
C SER A 39 2.34 -18.41 8.31
N CYS A 40 3.44 -18.99 7.85
CA CYS A 40 3.73 -20.42 8.01
C CYS A 40 4.41 -20.67 9.37
N PRO A 41 3.74 -21.35 10.34
CA PRO A 41 4.31 -21.58 11.68
C PRO A 41 5.66 -22.30 11.68
N ASP A 42 5.86 -23.18 10.69
CA ASP A 42 7.06 -24.03 10.62
C ASP A 42 8.25 -23.34 9.93
N CYS A 43 8.02 -22.22 9.22
CA CYS A 43 9.02 -21.54 8.40
C CYS A 43 9.54 -20.24 9.01
N GLY A 44 8.78 -19.62 9.90
CA GLY A 44 9.06 -18.26 10.39
C GLY A 44 9.08 -17.22 9.27
N MET A 45 9.87 -16.15 9.43
CA MET A 45 9.93 -15.04 8.46
C MET A 45 10.70 -15.37 7.19
N ALA A 46 11.55 -16.40 7.20
CA ALA A 46 12.30 -16.85 6.03
C ALA A 46 11.58 -18.00 5.33
N GLU A 47 10.40 -17.72 4.83
CA GLU A 47 9.60 -18.71 4.13
C GLU A 47 10.28 -19.19 2.85
N PRO A 48 10.33 -20.52 2.57
CA PRO A 48 10.72 -21.02 1.27
C PRO A 48 9.83 -20.45 0.16
N GLN A 49 10.42 -20.25 -1.03
CA GLN A 49 9.70 -19.68 -2.17
C GLN A 49 8.41 -20.44 -2.48
N GLU A 50 8.44 -21.75 -2.42
CA GLU A 50 7.27 -22.61 -2.71
C GLU A 50 6.12 -22.37 -1.74
N VAL A 51 6.42 -22.05 -0.49
CA VAL A 51 5.40 -21.74 0.55
C VAL A 51 4.77 -20.38 0.24
N SER A 52 5.58 -19.39 -0.03
CA SER A 52 5.10 -18.05 -0.40
C SER A 52 4.26 -18.09 -1.67
N GLU A 53 4.67 -18.84 -2.69
CA GLU A 53 3.90 -19.04 -3.94
C GLU A 53 2.54 -19.71 -3.68
N GLN A 54 2.46 -20.66 -2.74
CA GLN A 54 1.19 -21.27 -2.35
C GLN A 54 0.22 -20.25 -1.74
N PHE A 55 0.71 -19.36 -0.86
CA PHE A 55 -0.15 -18.29 -0.31
C PHE A 55 -0.62 -17.32 -1.40
N LEU A 56 0.27 -16.92 -2.31
CA LEU A 56 -0.08 -16.05 -3.42
C LEU A 56 -1.09 -16.73 -4.37
N GLN A 57 -0.95 -18.03 -4.58
CA GLN A 57 -1.91 -18.83 -5.36
C GLN A 57 -3.29 -18.83 -4.70
N LEU A 58 -3.38 -18.97 -3.38
CA LEU A 58 -4.66 -18.87 -2.66
C LEU A 58 -5.33 -17.50 -2.85
N LEU A 59 -4.57 -16.41 -2.92
CA LEU A 59 -5.13 -15.10 -3.25
C LEU A 59 -5.76 -15.10 -4.65
N LYS A 60 -5.11 -15.70 -5.64
CA LYS A 60 -5.67 -15.82 -7.00
C LYS A 60 -6.93 -16.69 -7.04
N GLU A 61 -6.95 -17.79 -6.30
CA GLU A 61 -8.13 -18.67 -6.18
C GLU A 61 -9.30 -17.97 -5.48
N ALA A 62 -9.02 -17.04 -4.56
CA ALA A 62 -10.00 -16.15 -3.96
C ALA A 62 -10.41 -14.98 -4.88
N ASN A 63 -10.02 -14.98 -6.17
CA ASN A 63 -10.26 -13.91 -7.14
C ASN A 63 -9.63 -12.56 -6.76
N CYS A 64 -8.58 -12.55 -5.95
CA CYS A 64 -7.83 -11.33 -5.70
C CYS A 64 -7.06 -10.88 -6.95
N ASN A 65 -7.04 -9.58 -7.17
CA ASN A 65 -6.26 -8.93 -8.21
C ASN A 65 -5.21 -7.96 -7.64
N PHE A 66 -5.19 -7.80 -6.32
CA PHE A 66 -4.31 -6.89 -5.60
C PHE A 66 -3.88 -7.49 -4.27
N THR A 67 -2.67 -7.17 -3.84
CA THR A 67 -2.15 -7.44 -2.51
C THR A 67 -1.27 -6.30 -2.04
N ARG A 68 -0.95 -6.27 -0.76
CA ARG A 68 -0.10 -5.27 -0.14
C ARG A 68 1.00 -5.97 0.65
N PHE A 69 2.23 -5.49 0.50
CA PHE A 69 3.38 -5.92 1.25
C PHE A 69 3.88 -4.77 2.12
N HIS A 70 3.88 -4.97 3.42
CA HIS A 70 4.31 -3.96 4.40
C HIS A 70 5.78 -3.55 4.27
N TRP A 71 6.58 -4.38 3.58
CA TRP A 71 8.00 -4.17 3.31
C TRP A 71 8.43 -4.97 2.10
N GLN A 72 9.64 -4.66 1.63
CA GLN A 72 10.24 -5.33 0.48
C GLN A 72 10.26 -6.86 0.65
N GLN A 73 9.97 -7.53 -0.44
CA GLN A 73 10.03 -8.98 -0.57
C GLN A 73 11.18 -9.40 -1.49
N ASP A 74 11.43 -10.70 -1.57
CA ASP A 74 12.35 -11.28 -2.54
C ASP A 74 11.85 -11.09 -3.97
N ASN A 75 12.77 -10.90 -4.93
CA ASN A 75 12.44 -10.74 -6.34
C ASN A 75 11.55 -11.85 -6.89
N ALA A 76 11.72 -13.09 -6.43
CA ALA A 76 10.92 -14.23 -6.86
C ALA A 76 9.42 -14.02 -6.59
N ILE A 77 9.08 -13.32 -5.50
CA ILE A 77 7.68 -12.99 -5.16
C ILE A 77 7.09 -12.04 -6.21
N TYR A 78 7.83 -11.00 -6.59
CA TYR A 78 7.36 -10.06 -7.62
C TYR A 78 7.32 -10.70 -9.01
N GLU A 79 8.30 -11.56 -9.34
CA GLU A 79 8.30 -12.33 -10.60
C GLU A 79 7.07 -13.24 -10.69
N TRP A 80 6.67 -13.84 -9.57
CA TRP A 80 5.45 -14.62 -9.49
C TRP A 80 4.21 -13.72 -9.71
N CYS A 81 4.14 -12.59 -9.03
CA CYS A 81 3.04 -11.62 -9.19
C CYS A 81 2.93 -11.11 -10.63
N ASP A 82 4.08 -10.82 -11.27
CA ASP A 82 4.16 -10.43 -12.68
C ASP A 82 3.59 -11.49 -13.61
N ALA A 83 3.91 -12.76 -13.34
CA ALA A 83 3.48 -13.88 -14.15
C ALA A 83 1.98 -14.17 -14.04
N HIS A 84 1.40 -13.91 -12.86
CA HIS A 84 0.02 -14.29 -12.54
C HIS A 84 -0.94 -13.09 -12.51
N GLY A 85 -0.47 -11.88 -12.80
CA GLY A 85 -1.30 -10.68 -12.84
C GLY A 85 -1.89 -10.32 -11.47
N LEU A 86 -1.08 -10.44 -10.41
CA LEU A 86 -1.43 -9.96 -9.07
C LEU A 86 -0.76 -8.60 -8.86
N MET A 87 -1.54 -7.54 -8.80
CA MET A 87 -1.04 -6.19 -8.55
C MET A 87 -0.58 -6.04 -7.09
N VAL A 88 0.45 -5.22 -6.88
CA VAL A 88 1.10 -5.09 -5.57
C VAL A 88 1.26 -3.63 -5.19
N GLN A 89 1.01 -3.30 -3.92
CA GLN A 89 1.61 -2.16 -3.24
C GLN A 89 2.79 -2.64 -2.40
N GLU A 90 3.98 -2.12 -2.69
CA GLU A 90 5.18 -2.32 -1.88
C GLU A 90 5.44 -1.09 -1.02
N GLU A 91 5.75 -1.30 0.28
CA GLU A 91 5.86 -0.22 1.25
C GLU A 91 7.24 -0.10 1.87
N ILE A 92 7.59 1.13 2.25
CA ILE A 92 8.66 1.38 3.19
C ILE A 92 8.25 0.80 4.56
N PRO A 93 9.11 0.03 5.26
CA PRO A 93 8.80 -0.60 6.54
C PRO A 93 8.75 0.42 7.69
N LEU A 94 7.99 1.48 7.51
CA LEU A 94 7.73 2.50 8.53
C LEU A 94 6.32 2.35 9.05
N TRP A 95 6.22 1.78 10.25
CA TRP A 95 4.95 1.43 10.87
C TRP A 95 4.86 1.90 12.31
N GLY A 96 3.64 2.16 12.75
CA GLY A 96 3.28 2.39 14.14
C GLY A 96 3.08 3.84 14.50
N LYS A 97 2.47 4.06 15.66
CA LYS A 97 2.01 5.35 16.17
C LYS A 97 2.98 6.12 17.09
N PRO A 98 4.29 5.80 17.21
CA PRO A 98 5.01 6.38 18.31
C PRO A 98 5.20 7.88 18.17
N LYS A 99 5.37 8.43 17.06
CA LYS A 99 5.55 9.87 16.86
C LYS A 99 5.63 10.16 15.37
N ALA A 100 5.20 11.33 14.98
CA ALA A 100 5.40 11.82 13.63
C ALA A 100 6.87 11.71 13.20
N PRO A 101 7.17 11.26 11.98
CA PRO A 101 8.54 11.08 11.51
C PRO A 101 9.37 12.35 11.64
N GLY A 102 10.59 12.23 12.21
CA GLY A 102 11.56 13.31 12.26
C GLY A 102 12.50 13.25 11.06
N LYS A 103 13.35 14.25 10.88
CA LYS A 103 14.28 14.36 9.74
C LYS A 103 15.14 13.12 9.50
N ARG A 104 15.61 12.46 10.55
CA ARG A 104 16.42 11.23 10.43
C ARG A 104 15.60 10.09 9.81
N ILE A 105 14.36 9.91 10.26
CA ILE A 105 13.46 8.88 9.71
C ILE A 105 13.14 9.20 8.25
N GLU A 106 12.85 10.44 7.93
CA GLU A 106 12.62 10.88 6.55
C GLU A 106 13.81 10.61 5.63
N GLN A 107 15.03 10.89 6.08
CA GLN A 107 16.26 10.58 5.32
C GLN A 107 16.41 9.08 5.07
N THR A 108 16.20 8.25 6.10
CA THR A 108 16.24 6.78 5.95
C THR A 108 15.15 6.31 5.01
N ALA A 109 13.94 6.85 5.11
CA ALA A 109 12.82 6.51 4.23
C ALA A 109 13.12 6.88 2.77
N LYS A 110 13.73 8.03 2.50
CA LYS A 110 14.16 8.42 1.15
C LYS A 110 15.24 7.50 0.59
N GLN A 111 16.19 7.06 1.44
CA GLN A 111 17.18 6.07 1.04
C GLN A 111 16.49 4.75 0.65
N GLN A 112 15.64 4.22 1.52
CA GLN A 112 14.88 3.00 1.25
C GLN A 112 14.02 3.11 -0.02
N ALA A 113 13.31 4.23 -0.21
CA ALA A 113 12.54 4.48 -1.43
C ALA A 113 13.42 4.42 -2.70
N THR A 114 14.62 5.00 -2.65
CA THR A 114 15.57 4.97 -3.75
C THR A 114 16.01 3.54 -4.06
N GLU A 115 16.33 2.77 -3.03
CA GLU A 115 16.76 1.36 -3.15
C GLU A 115 15.60 0.48 -3.68
N MET A 116 14.38 0.66 -3.15
CA MET A 116 13.17 -0.05 -3.60
C MET A 116 12.90 0.19 -5.09
N VAL A 117 12.85 1.44 -5.51
CA VAL A 117 12.59 1.78 -6.92
C VAL A 117 13.72 1.25 -7.82
N ALA A 118 14.98 1.39 -7.39
CA ALA A 118 16.11 0.88 -8.16
C ALA A 118 16.06 -0.65 -8.33
N ALA A 119 15.65 -1.38 -7.29
CA ALA A 119 15.56 -2.83 -7.32
C ALA A 119 14.34 -3.33 -8.13
N HIS A 120 13.18 -2.69 -7.95
CA HIS A 120 11.89 -3.30 -8.33
C HIS A 120 11.11 -2.53 -9.41
N SER A 121 11.63 -1.44 -9.97
CA SER A 121 10.93 -0.65 -10.99
C SER A 121 10.57 -1.42 -12.27
N ASN A 122 11.26 -2.54 -12.55
CA ASN A 122 10.96 -3.39 -13.70
C ASN A 122 9.80 -4.39 -13.49
N HIS A 123 9.28 -4.50 -12.25
CA HIS A 123 8.15 -5.37 -11.96
C HIS A 123 6.82 -4.69 -12.31
N PRO A 124 6.09 -5.12 -13.36
CA PRO A 124 4.83 -4.49 -13.75
C PRO A 124 3.71 -4.75 -12.74
N SER A 125 3.82 -5.78 -11.91
CA SER A 125 2.88 -6.06 -10.81
C SER A 125 2.89 -4.98 -9.75
N ILE A 126 4.02 -4.35 -9.47
CA ILE A 126 4.07 -3.22 -8.52
C ILE A 126 3.38 -2.03 -9.17
N VAL A 127 2.24 -1.64 -8.63
CA VAL A 127 1.41 -0.55 -9.14
C VAL A 127 1.40 0.67 -8.20
N CYS A 128 1.75 0.44 -6.93
CA CYS A 128 1.76 1.46 -5.89
C CYS A 128 3.03 1.37 -5.04
N TRP A 129 3.54 2.52 -4.64
CA TRP A 129 4.56 2.67 -3.62
C TRP A 129 3.94 3.18 -2.32
N GLY A 130 4.14 2.48 -1.22
CA GLY A 130 3.67 2.87 0.11
C GLY A 130 4.73 3.68 0.87
N VAL A 131 4.32 4.82 1.41
CA VAL A 131 5.24 5.71 2.15
C VAL A 131 5.28 5.45 3.66
N GLY A 132 4.47 4.54 4.14
CA GLY A 132 4.36 4.13 5.54
C GLY A 132 2.95 3.73 5.92
N ASN A 133 2.84 3.09 7.08
CA ASN A 133 1.62 2.53 7.63
C ASN A 133 1.36 3.02 9.06
N GLU A 134 0.12 3.36 9.37
CA GLU A 134 -0.38 3.63 10.72
C GLU A 134 0.43 4.64 11.56
N LEU A 135 1.03 5.63 10.95
CA LEU A 135 1.57 6.78 11.65
C LEU A 135 0.42 7.64 12.22
N ASN A 136 0.71 8.64 13.03
CA ASN A 136 -0.34 9.58 13.46
C ASN A 136 -0.76 10.49 12.28
N GLY A 137 -1.68 9.99 11.44
CA GLY A 137 -2.15 10.66 10.21
C GLY A 137 -2.79 12.02 10.44
N HIS A 138 -3.22 12.34 11.66
CA HIS A 138 -3.78 13.64 12.04
C HIS A 138 -2.73 14.68 12.41
N SER A 139 -1.45 14.30 12.60
CA SER A 139 -0.44 15.26 12.98
C SER A 139 0.09 16.04 11.78
N LYS A 140 0.33 17.34 11.95
CA LYS A 140 0.92 18.20 10.91
C LYS A 140 2.26 17.66 10.40
N ARG A 141 3.03 17.02 11.29
CA ARG A 141 4.34 16.46 10.94
C ARG A 141 4.22 15.21 10.08
N THR A 142 3.26 14.31 10.37
CA THR A 142 2.99 13.15 9.52
C THR A 142 2.47 13.60 8.15
N VAL A 143 1.57 14.58 8.12
CA VAL A 143 1.09 15.17 6.86
C VAL A 143 2.25 15.73 6.04
N ALA A 144 3.16 16.47 6.65
CA ALA A 144 4.35 17.01 5.97
C ALA A 144 5.24 15.88 5.43
N TYR A 145 5.49 14.84 6.23
CA TYR A 145 6.24 13.65 5.83
C TYR A 145 5.59 12.94 4.64
N VAL A 146 4.29 12.65 4.71
CA VAL A 146 3.58 11.94 3.64
C VAL A 146 3.61 12.73 2.33
N ARG A 147 3.35 14.03 2.39
CA ARG A 147 3.44 14.89 1.20
C ARG A 147 4.83 14.86 0.55
N GLU A 148 5.86 14.96 1.37
CA GLU A 148 7.25 14.92 0.90
C GLU A 148 7.60 13.57 0.28
N MET A 149 7.23 12.47 0.94
CA MET A 149 7.54 11.13 0.46
C MET A 149 6.73 10.73 -0.79
N VAL A 150 5.46 11.12 -0.87
CA VAL A 150 4.67 10.93 -2.09
C VAL A 150 5.30 11.69 -3.26
N ALA A 151 5.67 12.95 -3.06
CA ALA A 151 6.35 13.74 -4.09
C ALA A 151 7.71 13.12 -4.47
N PHE A 152 8.45 12.60 -3.50
CA PHE A 152 9.73 11.94 -3.73
C PHE A 152 9.59 10.66 -4.55
N PHE A 153 8.62 9.78 -4.24
CA PHE A 153 8.34 8.61 -5.08
C PHE A 153 7.93 8.99 -6.50
N LYS A 154 7.13 10.05 -6.66
CA LYS A 154 6.74 10.54 -7.99
C LYS A 154 7.93 11.10 -8.80
N GLN A 155 8.98 11.57 -8.15
CA GLN A 155 10.23 11.97 -8.81
C GLN A 155 11.05 10.76 -9.23
N LEU A 156 11.11 9.71 -8.38
CA LEU A 156 11.83 8.48 -8.68
C LEU A 156 11.13 7.65 -9.76
N ASP A 157 9.81 7.54 -9.66
CA ASP A 157 8.97 6.73 -10.54
C ASP A 157 7.59 7.40 -10.77
N PRO A 158 7.45 8.21 -11.81
CA PRO A 158 6.18 8.86 -12.12
C PRO A 158 5.11 7.91 -12.68
N SER A 159 5.49 6.67 -12.99
CA SER A 159 4.59 5.68 -13.64
C SER A 159 3.71 4.91 -12.65
N ARG A 160 3.95 5.05 -11.35
CA ARG A 160 3.22 4.35 -10.29
C ARG A 160 2.54 5.31 -9.34
N LEU A 161 1.50 4.82 -8.68
CA LEU A 161 0.83 5.55 -7.61
C LEU A 161 1.71 5.56 -6.35
N ALA A 162 1.52 6.56 -5.49
CA ALA A 162 2.19 6.65 -4.21
C ALA A 162 1.19 6.99 -3.11
N ASN A 163 1.15 6.17 -2.06
CA ASN A 163 0.08 6.20 -1.06
C ASN A 163 0.63 6.07 0.36
N TYR A 164 -0.17 6.52 1.30
CA TYR A 164 0.01 6.31 2.73
C TYR A 164 -1.21 5.56 3.29
N VAL A 165 -0.96 4.56 4.13
CA VAL A 165 -2.02 3.81 4.81
C VAL A 165 -2.24 4.38 6.20
N SER A 166 -3.44 4.88 6.46
CA SER A 166 -3.82 5.46 7.75
C SER A 166 -4.68 4.53 8.58
N SER A 167 -4.61 4.66 9.91
CA SER A 167 -5.54 4.07 10.88
C SER A 167 -6.14 5.12 11.81
N THR A 168 -6.05 6.40 11.44
CA THR A 168 -6.45 7.50 12.32
C THR A 168 -7.80 8.11 11.99
N LEU A 169 -8.43 7.69 10.88
CA LEU A 169 -9.84 7.96 10.65
C LEU A 169 -10.69 6.97 11.44
N ASP A 170 -11.27 7.46 12.47
CA ASP A 170 -12.16 6.67 13.33
C ASP A 170 -13.46 7.45 13.50
N TYR A 171 -14.54 6.84 13.08
CA TYR A 171 -15.89 7.27 13.37
C TYR A 171 -16.05 7.38 14.89
N LYS A 172 -16.27 8.56 15.41
CA LYS A 172 -16.33 8.92 16.85
C LYS A 172 -14.97 9.09 17.56
N LYS A 173 -13.84 9.04 16.91
CA LYS A 173 -12.59 9.42 17.57
C LYS A 173 -12.62 10.89 17.96
N ARG A 174 -12.39 11.09 19.23
CA ARG A 174 -12.39 12.42 19.86
C ARG A 174 -10.99 13.05 19.88
N THR A 175 -10.04 12.47 19.16
CA THR A 175 -8.69 13.04 19.08
C THR A 175 -8.71 14.23 18.14
N PRO A 176 -8.36 15.42 18.60
CA PRO A 176 -8.32 16.60 17.74
C PRO A 176 -7.38 16.39 16.57
N MET A 177 -7.83 16.72 15.38
CA MET A 177 -6.94 16.77 14.21
C MET A 177 -6.07 18.03 14.33
N GLU A 178 -4.77 17.86 14.22
CA GLU A 178 -3.83 18.98 14.11
C GLU A 178 -3.74 19.54 12.69
N SER A 179 -4.13 18.71 11.71
CA SER A 179 -4.16 19.04 10.27
C SER A 179 -5.62 19.14 9.78
N GLU A 180 -5.81 19.81 8.67
CA GLU A 180 -7.12 19.96 8.02
C GLU A 180 -7.71 18.61 7.58
N HIS A 181 -6.83 17.70 7.13
CA HIS A 181 -7.18 16.38 6.64
C HIS A 181 -6.22 15.32 7.17
N ASP A 182 -6.67 14.07 7.18
CA ASP A 182 -5.79 12.93 7.41
C ASP A 182 -4.72 12.81 6.32
N ALA A 183 -3.55 12.33 6.71
CA ALA A 183 -2.38 12.23 5.84
C ALA A 183 -2.62 11.37 4.58
N THR A 184 -3.54 10.38 4.62
CA THR A 184 -3.85 9.54 3.46
C THR A 184 -4.42 10.33 2.28
N LEU A 185 -5.05 11.49 2.54
CA LEU A 185 -5.58 12.35 1.48
C LEU A 185 -4.49 12.98 0.58
N TYR A 186 -3.23 12.91 0.99
CA TYR A 186 -2.11 13.41 0.19
C TYR A 186 -1.47 12.35 -0.72
N GLY A 187 -1.91 11.08 -0.63
CA GLY A 187 -1.61 10.04 -1.62
C GLY A 187 -2.49 10.12 -2.87
N ASP A 188 -2.20 9.29 -3.86
CA ASP A 188 -3.04 9.19 -5.06
C ASP A 188 -4.39 8.51 -4.75
N ILE A 189 -4.38 7.54 -3.85
CA ILE A 189 -5.54 6.80 -3.35
C ILE A 189 -5.66 7.01 -1.84
N CYS A 190 -6.86 7.10 -1.31
CA CYS A 190 -7.11 7.04 0.12
C CYS A 190 -7.07 5.59 0.58
N MET A 191 -6.17 5.29 1.51
CA MET A 191 -5.98 3.95 2.05
C MET A 191 -6.12 3.96 3.56
N TRP A 192 -7.00 3.10 4.08
CA TRP A 192 -7.26 3.00 5.50
C TRP A 192 -7.30 1.56 5.99
N ASN A 193 -6.72 1.37 7.16
CA ASN A 193 -6.93 0.21 7.99
C ASN A 193 -8.16 0.49 8.85
N GLU A 194 -9.25 -0.22 8.60
CA GLU A 194 -10.51 0.00 9.29
C GLU A 194 -11.18 -1.31 9.67
N TYR A 195 -11.25 -1.53 10.96
CA TYR A 195 -11.76 -2.78 11.53
C TYR A 195 -13.18 -2.63 12.07
N MET A 196 -14.06 -2.02 11.29
CA MET A 196 -15.46 -1.88 11.66
C MET A 196 -16.15 -3.23 11.77
N GLY A 197 -16.86 -3.42 12.86
CA GLY A 197 -17.51 -4.69 13.13
C GLY A 197 -16.66 -5.65 13.96
N THR A 198 -15.35 -5.50 14.03
CA THR A 198 -14.46 -6.35 14.84
C THR A 198 -13.97 -5.61 16.09
N TRP A 199 -13.11 -4.62 15.93
CA TRP A 199 -12.57 -3.86 17.05
C TRP A 199 -13.30 -2.55 17.29
N ASN A 200 -13.87 -1.99 16.23
CA ASN A 200 -14.52 -0.70 16.27
C ASN A 200 -15.99 -0.82 15.85
N HIS A 201 -16.87 -0.15 16.59
CA HIS A 201 -18.21 0.21 16.14
C HIS A 201 -19.11 -0.92 15.61
N ARG A 202 -19.11 -2.08 16.27
CA ARG A 202 -19.95 -3.23 15.86
C ARG A 202 -21.43 -2.86 15.61
N ASP A 203 -21.96 -1.93 16.40
CA ASP A 203 -23.35 -1.51 16.33
C ASP A 203 -23.60 -0.37 15.32
N HIS A 204 -22.55 0.16 14.68
CA HIS A 204 -22.61 1.34 13.82
C HIS A 204 -21.83 1.15 12.51
N TYR A 205 -21.78 -0.07 12.00
CA TYR A 205 -21.00 -0.42 10.78
C TYR A 205 -21.31 0.52 9.60
N ASP A 206 -22.61 0.67 9.25
CA ASP A 206 -23.03 1.46 8.09
C ASP A 206 -22.71 2.95 8.24
N GLU A 207 -22.88 3.50 9.44
CA GLU A 207 -22.58 4.91 9.71
C GLU A 207 -21.07 5.16 9.64
N GLY A 208 -20.29 4.24 10.20
CA GLY A 208 -18.83 4.30 10.16
C GLY A 208 -18.29 4.21 8.75
N MET A 209 -18.78 3.27 7.94
CA MET A 209 -18.36 3.14 6.55
C MET A 209 -18.75 4.36 5.71
N ARG A 210 -19.94 4.92 5.90
CA ARG A 210 -20.33 6.19 5.25
C ARG A 210 -19.38 7.32 5.62
N PHE A 211 -19.07 7.45 6.91
CA PHE A 211 -18.12 8.45 7.38
C PHE A 211 -16.76 8.31 6.69
N VAL A 212 -16.21 7.09 6.60
CA VAL A 212 -14.93 6.83 5.93
C VAL A 212 -15.00 7.21 4.44
N CYS A 213 -16.09 6.83 3.75
CA CYS A 213 -16.31 7.20 2.35
C CYS A 213 -16.35 8.73 2.17
N ASP A 214 -17.05 9.44 3.04
CA ASP A 214 -17.16 10.91 3.00
C ASP A 214 -15.79 11.59 3.20
N GLN A 215 -14.90 10.96 4.00
CA GLN A 215 -13.56 11.48 4.23
C GLN A 215 -12.64 11.33 2.99
N ALA A 216 -12.94 10.42 2.08
CA ALA A 216 -12.12 10.22 0.86
C ALA A 216 -12.15 11.41 -0.11
N LYS A 217 -13.11 12.35 0.08
CA LYS A 217 -13.18 13.61 -0.67
C LYS A 217 -13.19 13.43 -2.20
N GLY A 218 -13.84 12.37 -2.70
CA GLY A 218 -13.92 12.08 -4.13
C GLY A 218 -12.68 11.44 -4.74
N LYS A 219 -11.76 10.94 -3.90
CA LYS A 219 -10.66 10.05 -4.31
C LYS A 219 -11.09 8.59 -4.22
N PRO A 220 -10.43 7.68 -4.94
CA PRO A 220 -10.63 6.26 -4.70
C PRO A 220 -10.32 5.91 -3.25
N LEU A 221 -11.13 5.02 -2.68
CA LEU A 221 -10.97 4.53 -1.31
C LEU A 221 -10.68 3.04 -1.34
N VAL A 222 -9.65 2.63 -0.61
CA VAL A 222 -9.30 1.23 -0.38
C VAL A 222 -9.20 1.00 1.13
N ILE A 223 -9.98 0.05 1.64
CA ILE A 223 -9.78 -0.48 2.99
C ILE A 223 -8.67 -1.53 2.87
N THR A 224 -7.55 -1.24 3.49
CA THR A 224 -6.30 -1.99 3.32
C THR A 224 -6.10 -3.08 4.36
N GLU A 225 -6.76 -2.95 5.50
CA GLU A 225 -6.87 -3.98 6.52
C GLU A 225 -8.28 -3.93 7.09
N PHE A 226 -8.90 -5.11 7.25
CA PHE A 226 -10.22 -5.26 7.86
C PHE A 226 -10.31 -6.65 8.54
N GLY A 227 -11.27 -6.85 9.42
CA GLY A 227 -11.46 -8.12 10.11
C GLY A 227 -12.73 -8.16 10.95
#